data_4ca21b7f3b89826abefdaca631382558
#
_entry.id   4ca21b7f3b89826abefdaca631382558
#
_cell.length_a   1.000
_cell.length_b   1.000
_cell.length_c   1.000
_cell.angle_alpha   90.00
_cell.angle_beta   90.00
_cell.angle_gamma   90.00
#
_symmetry.space_group_name_H-M   'P 1'
#
loop_
_entity.id
_entity.type
_entity.pdbx_description
1 polymer ?
#
loop_
_entity_poly.entity_id
_entity_poly.type
_entity_poly.pdbx_seq_one_letter_code
_entity_poly.pdbx_strand_id
1 'polypeptide(L)'
;MRIQLLSDLHLETETFAPQPAPDADLLVLAGDIDAHHTQIDLFRDWPVPVIYVPGNHEHDRKDFDQTLDALRERSDRLGFTMLHREQTRIEHQGRTIRVLGTTLWNDFELFGAEGVERCMRAARYFAEQVQCATRHGKPMG
;
A
#
# COMPACT_ATOMS: atom_id res chain seq x y z
N MET A 1 -10.84 -17.71 -9.47
CA MET A 1 -10.51 -16.29 -9.50
C MET A 1 -9.03 -16.14 -9.82
N ARG A 2 -8.71 -15.35 -10.83
CA ARG A 2 -7.33 -14.98 -11.19
C ARG A 2 -7.07 -13.56 -10.71
N ILE A 3 -5.96 -13.36 -10.04
CA ILE A 3 -5.61 -12.08 -9.45
C ILE A 3 -4.36 -11.56 -10.14
N GLN A 4 -4.44 -10.33 -10.67
CA GLN A 4 -3.25 -9.55 -11.00
C GLN A 4 -2.79 -8.86 -9.73
N LEU A 5 -1.53 -9.04 -9.37
CA LEU A 5 -0.91 -8.42 -8.20
C LEU A 5 0.21 -7.48 -8.66
N LEU A 6 0.17 -6.26 -8.20
CA LEU A 6 1.22 -5.26 -8.38
C LEU A 6 1.59 -4.68 -7.01
N SER A 7 2.87 -4.52 -6.76
CA SER A 7 3.43 -4.02 -5.51
C SER A 7 4.75 -3.31 -5.81
N ASP A 8 5.16 -2.40 -4.95
CA ASP A 8 6.48 -1.74 -5.00
C ASP A 8 6.78 -1.10 -6.37
N LEU A 9 5.81 -0.42 -6.94
CA LEU A 9 5.94 0.21 -8.26
C LEU A 9 6.74 1.50 -8.20
N HIS A 10 6.73 2.20 -7.07
CA HIS A 10 7.46 3.46 -6.86
C HIS A 10 7.32 4.45 -8.03
N LEU A 11 6.07 4.68 -8.44
CA LEU A 11 5.75 5.53 -9.59
C LEU A 11 6.14 7.00 -9.40
N GLU A 12 6.54 7.39 -8.21
CA GLU A 12 7.18 8.69 -7.94
C GLU A 12 8.59 8.78 -8.52
N THR A 13 9.26 7.65 -8.78
CA THR A 13 10.63 7.58 -9.31
C THR A 13 10.72 6.81 -10.63
N GLU A 14 9.82 5.86 -10.84
CA GLU A 14 9.87 4.95 -11.97
C GLU A 14 8.76 5.26 -12.98
N THR A 15 9.06 5.09 -14.24
CA THR A 15 8.05 5.18 -15.31
C THR A 15 7.54 3.78 -15.63
N PHE A 16 6.27 3.55 -15.36
CA PHE A 16 5.61 2.28 -15.64
C PHE A 16 4.25 2.51 -16.29
N ALA A 17 3.96 1.75 -17.32
CA ALA A 17 2.67 1.75 -17.99
C ALA A 17 1.95 0.41 -17.73
N PRO A 18 1.19 0.31 -16.64
CA PRO A 18 0.52 -0.93 -16.27
C PRO A 18 -0.45 -1.36 -17.36
N GLN A 19 -0.48 -2.67 -17.61
CA GLN A 19 -1.43 -3.27 -18.54
C GLN A 19 -2.28 -4.31 -17.81
N PRO A 20 -3.58 -4.36 -18.06
CA PRO A 20 -4.42 -5.42 -17.52
C PRO A 20 -3.93 -6.79 -17.97
N ALA A 21 -3.76 -7.70 -17.02
CA ALA A 21 -3.46 -9.08 -17.35
C ALA A 21 -4.69 -9.75 -18.02
N PRO A 22 -4.50 -10.47 -19.12
CA PRO A 22 -5.59 -11.21 -19.74
C PRO A 22 -6.27 -12.15 -18.75
N ASP A 23 -7.58 -12.17 -18.75
CA ASP A 23 -8.41 -13.05 -17.90
C ASP A 23 -8.24 -12.82 -16.38
N ALA A 24 -7.69 -11.70 -15.93
CA ALA A 24 -7.73 -11.33 -14.52
C ALA A 24 -9.18 -11.00 -14.10
N ASP A 25 -9.57 -11.46 -12.92
CA ASP A 25 -10.87 -11.16 -12.30
C ASP A 25 -10.77 -10.03 -11.29
N LEU A 26 -9.57 -9.72 -10.84
CA LEU A 26 -9.28 -8.75 -9.79
C LEU A 26 -7.87 -8.18 -9.96
N LEU A 27 -7.70 -6.87 -9.72
CA LEU A 27 -6.41 -6.24 -9.50
C LEU A 27 -6.21 -6.01 -8.00
N VAL A 28 -5.04 -6.36 -7.49
CA VAL A 28 -4.59 -5.99 -6.14
C VAL A 28 -3.36 -5.11 -6.25
N LEU A 29 -3.47 -3.89 -5.74
CA LEU A 29 -2.35 -2.95 -5.56
C LEU A 29 -1.89 -3.10 -4.10
N ALA A 30 -0.74 -3.74 -3.89
CA ALA A 30 -0.31 -4.20 -2.57
C ALA A 30 0.84 -3.36 -2.00
N GLY A 31 0.64 -2.05 -1.99
CA GLY A 31 1.52 -1.08 -1.33
C GLY A 31 2.67 -0.58 -2.18
N ASP A 32 3.22 0.55 -1.76
CA ASP A 32 4.33 1.26 -2.37
C ASP A 32 4.12 1.52 -3.87
N ILE A 33 2.90 1.95 -4.19
CA ILE A 33 2.49 2.23 -5.57
C ILE A 33 3.01 3.61 -6.01
N ASP A 34 2.78 4.64 -5.19
CA ASP A 34 3.21 6.00 -5.45
C ASP A 34 3.22 6.84 -4.16
N ALA A 35 4.41 7.18 -3.69
CA ALA A 35 4.57 8.02 -2.51
C ALA A 35 3.93 9.43 -2.66
N HIS A 36 3.75 9.92 -3.89
CA HIS A 36 3.10 11.21 -4.15
C HIS A 36 1.57 11.10 -4.27
N HIS A 37 1.02 9.90 -4.39
CA HIS A 37 -0.41 9.59 -4.58
C HIS A 37 -1.01 10.13 -5.90
N THR A 38 -0.20 10.60 -6.85
CA THR A 38 -0.67 11.19 -8.10
C THR A 38 -0.86 10.17 -9.19
N GLN A 39 0.01 9.16 -9.22
CA GLN A 39 0.06 8.17 -10.28
C GLN A 39 -0.92 6.99 -10.07
N ILE A 40 -1.54 6.89 -8.90
CA ILE A 40 -2.57 5.88 -8.66
C ILE A 40 -3.76 6.03 -9.65
N ASP A 41 -3.93 7.20 -10.25
CA ASP A 41 -4.93 7.45 -11.29
C ASP A 41 -4.66 6.69 -12.59
N LEU A 42 -3.47 6.13 -12.80
CA LEU A 42 -3.17 5.24 -13.92
C LEU A 42 -4.05 3.97 -13.91
N PHE A 43 -4.56 3.61 -12.76
CA PHE A 43 -5.45 2.46 -12.58
C PHE A 43 -6.94 2.84 -12.65
N ARG A 44 -7.25 4.12 -12.92
CA ARG A 44 -8.61 4.55 -13.21
C ARG A 44 -9.17 3.74 -14.39
N ASP A 45 -10.43 3.40 -14.31
CA ASP A 45 -11.11 2.63 -15.35
C ASP A 45 -10.48 1.25 -15.64
N TRP A 46 -9.78 0.68 -14.65
CA TRP A 46 -9.25 -0.68 -14.78
C TRP A 46 -10.39 -1.66 -15.07
N PRO A 47 -10.24 -2.63 -16.01
CA PRO A 47 -11.35 -3.42 -16.50
C PRO A 47 -11.92 -4.43 -15.50
N VAL A 48 -11.29 -4.58 -14.34
CA VAL A 48 -11.75 -5.44 -13.23
C VAL A 48 -11.72 -4.66 -11.91
N PRO A 49 -12.45 -5.11 -10.88
CA PRO A 49 -12.37 -4.48 -9.56
C PRO A 49 -10.95 -4.32 -9.06
N VAL A 50 -10.69 -3.25 -8.31
CA VAL A 50 -9.37 -2.94 -7.75
C VAL A 50 -9.47 -2.95 -6.23
N ILE A 51 -8.60 -3.73 -5.58
CA ILE A 51 -8.30 -3.61 -4.16
C ILE A 51 -6.97 -2.88 -4.01
N TYR A 52 -6.96 -1.86 -3.15
CA TYR A 52 -5.76 -1.12 -2.83
C TYR A 52 -5.42 -1.25 -1.35
N VAL A 53 -4.18 -1.58 -1.05
CA VAL A 53 -3.62 -1.59 0.29
C VAL A 53 -2.44 -0.64 0.29
N PRO A 54 -2.45 0.45 1.09
CA PRO A 54 -1.28 1.34 1.17
C PRO A 54 -0.07 0.61 1.76
N GLY A 55 1.11 0.92 1.26
CA GLY A 55 2.38 0.50 1.85
C GLY A 55 2.93 1.52 2.85
N ASN A 56 4.20 1.44 3.17
CA ASN A 56 4.83 2.41 4.06
C ASN A 56 5.24 3.71 3.33
N HIS A 57 5.60 3.61 2.05
CA HIS A 57 6.06 4.77 1.27
C HIS A 57 4.94 5.76 0.94
N GLU A 58 3.68 5.35 0.93
CA GLU A 58 2.56 6.28 0.83
C GLU A 58 2.55 7.33 1.94
N HIS A 59 3.18 7.03 3.07
CA HIS A 59 3.26 7.93 4.23
C HIS A 59 4.54 8.79 4.27
N ASP A 60 5.42 8.68 3.29
CA ASP A 60 6.71 9.39 3.28
C ASP A 60 6.53 10.90 3.43
N ARG A 61 7.15 11.48 4.47
CA ARG A 61 7.14 12.90 4.82
C ARG A 61 5.74 13.49 5.05
N LYS A 62 4.77 12.67 5.44
CA LYS A 62 3.38 13.06 5.65
C LYS A 62 2.89 12.67 7.04
N ASP A 63 1.78 13.26 7.45
CA ASP A 63 1.04 12.79 8.62
C ASP A 63 0.27 11.50 8.27
N PHE A 64 0.43 10.49 9.10
CA PHE A 64 -0.09 9.15 8.86
C PHE A 64 -1.62 9.12 8.73
N ASP A 65 -2.30 9.74 9.68
CA ASP A 65 -3.77 9.68 9.74
C ASP A 65 -4.38 10.51 8.58
N GLN A 66 -3.85 11.71 8.31
CA GLN A 66 -4.29 12.53 7.19
C GLN A 66 -4.02 11.85 5.84
N THR A 67 -2.91 11.11 5.73
CA THR A 67 -2.59 10.36 4.52
C THR A 67 -3.60 9.25 4.28
N LEU A 68 -3.96 8.50 5.32
CA LEU A 68 -4.98 7.45 5.19
C LEU A 68 -6.33 8.02 4.75
N ASP A 69 -6.75 9.14 5.34
CA ASP A 69 -8.01 9.79 4.97
C ASP A 69 -7.98 10.24 3.50
N ALA A 70 -6.90 10.88 3.06
CA ALA A 70 -6.74 11.33 1.68
C ALA A 70 -6.71 10.17 0.67
N LEU A 71 -6.03 9.06 1.02
CA LEU A 71 -6.00 7.87 0.19
C LEU A 71 -7.37 7.19 0.11
N ARG A 72 -8.13 7.18 1.19
CA ARG A 72 -9.48 6.65 1.22
C ARG A 72 -10.42 7.46 0.32
N GLU A 73 -10.43 8.78 0.47
CA GLU A 73 -11.21 9.64 -0.41
C GLU A 73 -10.84 9.47 -1.88
N ARG A 74 -9.55 9.32 -2.18
CA ARG A 74 -9.10 9.10 -3.56
C ARG A 74 -9.53 7.74 -4.07
N SER A 75 -9.39 6.70 -3.27
CA SER A 75 -9.82 5.34 -3.62
C SER A 75 -11.32 5.30 -3.91
N ASP A 76 -12.13 5.97 -3.09
CA ASP A 76 -13.58 6.07 -3.29
C ASP A 76 -13.90 6.76 -4.63
N ARG A 77 -13.22 7.86 -4.96
CA ARG A 77 -13.38 8.55 -6.26
C ARG A 77 -12.98 7.71 -7.46
N LEU A 78 -12.03 6.79 -7.28
CA LEU A 78 -11.55 5.88 -8.33
C LEU A 78 -12.38 4.59 -8.39
N GLY A 79 -13.28 4.36 -7.44
CA GLY A 79 -14.05 3.13 -7.34
C GLY A 79 -13.24 1.93 -6.83
N PHE A 80 -12.14 2.19 -6.10
CA PHE A 80 -11.30 1.15 -5.51
C PHE A 80 -11.81 0.75 -4.13
N THR A 81 -11.59 -0.50 -3.75
CA THR A 81 -11.77 -0.95 -2.37
C THR A 81 -10.45 -0.81 -1.64
N MET A 82 -10.28 0.25 -0.85
CA MET A 82 -9.09 0.42 -0.01
C MET A 82 -9.24 -0.38 1.28
N LEU A 83 -8.18 -1.10 1.66
CA LEU A 83 -8.11 -1.86 2.91
C LEU A 83 -6.90 -1.41 3.74
N HIS A 84 -7.17 -0.98 4.97
CA HIS A 84 -6.14 -0.73 5.98
C HIS A 84 -6.64 -1.24 7.33
N ARG A 85 -6.11 -2.40 7.78
CA ARG A 85 -6.59 -3.16 8.95
C ARG A 85 -8.08 -3.54 8.82
N GLU A 86 -8.48 -3.83 7.59
CA GLU A 86 -9.86 -4.09 7.20
C GLU A 86 -9.98 -5.37 6.39
N GLN A 87 -11.21 -5.76 6.13
CA GLN A 87 -11.54 -6.89 5.27
C GLN A 87 -12.68 -6.55 4.32
N THR A 88 -12.68 -7.21 3.19
CA THR A 88 -13.81 -7.22 2.25
C THR A 88 -14.16 -8.65 1.84
N ARG A 89 -15.32 -8.81 1.21
CA ARG A 89 -15.76 -10.08 0.64
C ARG A 89 -16.02 -9.90 -0.84
N ILE A 90 -15.58 -10.87 -1.62
CA ILE A 90 -15.75 -10.91 -3.06
C ILE A 90 -16.51 -12.17 -3.40
N GLU A 91 -17.62 -12.03 -4.14
CA GLU A 91 -18.34 -13.15 -4.68
C GLU A 91 -17.75 -13.52 -6.06
N HIS A 92 -17.36 -14.76 -6.23
CA HIS A 92 -16.83 -15.26 -7.49
C HIS A 92 -17.24 -16.71 -7.72
N GLN A 93 -17.95 -16.96 -8.80
CA GLN A 93 -18.43 -18.30 -9.21
C GLN A 93 -19.15 -19.05 -8.06
N GLY A 94 -20.02 -18.35 -7.34
CA GLY A 94 -20.80 -18.93 -6.24
C GLY A 94 -20.00 -19.19 -4.96
N ARG A 95 -18.78 -18.65 -4.85
CA ARG A 95 -17.93 -18.73 -3.65
C ARG A 95 -17.66 -17.34 -3.11
N THR A 96 -17.77 -17.19 -1.79
CA THR A 96 -17.37 -15.99 -1.07
C THR A 96 -15.89 -16.08 -0.71
N ILE A 97 -15.09 -15.14 -1.18
CA ILE A 97 -13.67 -15.02 -0.84
C ILE A 97 -13.52 -13.84 0.11
N ARG A 98 -12.92 -14.10 1.28
CA ARG A 98 -12.59 -13.05 2.24
C ARG A 98 -11.17 -12.55 1.97
N VAL A 99 -11.04 -11.24 1.78
CA VAL A 99 -9.75 -10.56 1.59
C VAL A 99 -9.48 -9.70 2.80
N LEU A 100 -8.30 -9.84 3.38
CA LEU A 100 -7.80 -9.02 4.49
C LEU A 100 -6.69 -8.13 3.95
N GLY A 101 -6.71 -6.86 4.30
CA GLY A 101 -5.70 -5.90 3.84
C GLY A 101 -5.19 -5.03 4.97
N THR A 102 -3.86 -4.92 5.05
CA THR A 102 -3.16 -4.00 5.93
C THR A 102 -1.74 -3.80 5.43
N THR A 103 -1.16 -2.64 5.70
CA THR A 103 0.29 -2.44 5.62
C THR A 103 0.98 -3.38 6.60
N LEU A 104 1.98 -4.14 6.13
CA LEU A 104 2.81 -4.98 6.99
C LEU A 104 4.05 -4.19 7.41
N TRP A 105 4.09 -3.83 8.69
CA TRP A 105 5.26 -3.21 9.29
C TRP A 105 6.25 -4.28 9.75
N ASN A 106 7.54 -3.99 9.63
CA ASN A 106 8.61 -4.88 10.04
C ASN A 106 8.77 -4.86 11.58
N ASP A 107 8.93 -6.02 12.21
CA ASP A 107 9.28 -6.17 13.62
C ASP A 107 10.80 -6.26 13.85
N PHE A 108 11.60 -6.29 12.76
CA PHE A 108 13.05 -6.41 12.76
C PHE A 108 13.61 -7.72 13.36
N GLU A 109 12.79 -8.72 13.60
CA GLU A 109 13.18 -9.96 14.28
C GLU A 109 13.82 -11.03 13.37
N LEU A 110 13.90 -10.79 12.06
CA LEU A 110 14.41 -11.76 11.08
C LEU A 110 15.79 -12.32 11.45
N PHE A 111 16.66 -11.52 12.06
CA PHE A 111 18.01 -11.92 12.44
C PHE A 111 18.13 -12.26 13.95
N GLY A 112 17.02 -12.52 14.62
CA GLY A 112 16.95 -12.80 16.05
C GLY A 112 17.17 -11.57 16.93
N ALA A 113 17.05 -11.74 18.24
CA ALA A 113 17.08 -10.64 19.21
C ALA A 113 18.36 -9.78 19.15
N GLU A 114 19.50 -10.36 18.88
CA GLU A 114 20.77 -9.63 18.76
C GLU A 114 20.82 -8.71 17.52
N GLY A 115 20.04 -9.05 16.47
CA GLY A 115 19.94 -8.26 15.26
C GLY A 115 18.98 -7.07 15.36
N VAL A 116 17.96 -7.17 16.20
CA VAL A 116 16.85 -6.20 16.32
C VAL A 116 17.39 -4.78 16.57
N GLU A 117 18.23 -4.59 17.56
CA GLU A 117 18.73 -3.26 17.92
C GLU A 117 19.51 -2.58 16.78
N ARG A 118 20.33 -3.37 16.05
CA ARG A 118 21.07 -2.88 14.90
C ARG A 118 20.12 -2.49 13.75
N CYS A 119 19.14 -3.34 13.46
CA CYS A 119 18.16 -3.08 12.41
C CYS A 119 17.30 -1.86 12.74
N MET A 120 16.85 -1.73 13.98
CA MET A 120 16.10 -0.57 14.45
C MET A 120 16.88 0.73 14.37
N ARG A 121 18.20 0.72 14.72
CA ARG A 121 19.05 1.91 14.55
C ARG A 121 19.16 2.33 13.09
N ALA A 122 19.37 1.35 12.18
CA ALA A 122 19.45 1.64 10.75
C ALA A 122 18.13 2.17 10.21
N ALA A 123 17.01 1.54 10.57
CA ALA A 123 15.68 1.98 10.18
C ALA A 123 15.34 3.37 10.69
N ARG A 124 15.66 3.67 11.95
CA ARG A 124 15.46 4.98 12.55
C ARG A 124 16.28 6.07 11.84
N TYR A 125 17.57 5.80 11.59
CA TYR A 125 18.41 6.72 10.81
C TYR A 125 17.82 6.98 9.42
N PHE A 126 17.38 5.93 8.73
CA PHE A 126 16.79 6.05 7.41
C PHE A 126 15.47 6.84 7.45
N ALA A 127 14.60 6.54 8.42
CA ALA A 127 13.33 7.25 8.59
C ALA A 127 13.57 8.75 8.85
N GLU A 128 14.50 9.10 9.73
CA GLU A 128 14.81 10.51 10.07
C GLU A 128 15.36 11.28 8.87
N GLN A 129 16.16 10.65 8.02
CA GLN A 129 16.82 11.32 6.89
C GLN A 129 15.98 11.35 5.62
N VAL A 130 15.15 10.34 5.38
CA VAL A 130 14.53 10.11 4.07
C VAL A 130 12.99 10.13 4.14
N GLN A 131 12.41 9.46 5.11
CA GLN A 131 10.99 9.04 5.04
C GLN A 131 10.13 9.42 6.22
N CYS A 132 10.56 10.29 7.09
CA CYS A 132 9.89 10.60 8.35
C CYS A 132 8.37 10.82 8.19
N ALA A 133 7.59 9.74 8.34
CA ALA A 133 6.16 9.85 8.58
C ALA A 133 5.93 10.40 9.98
N THR A 134 4.92 11.23 10.15
CA THR A 134 4.55 11.77 11.46
C THR A 134 3.17 11.28 11.87
N ARG A 135 2.93 11.25 13.16
CA ARG A 135 1.60 11.06 13.71
C ARG A 135 1.40 12.03 14.88
N HIS A 136 0.35 12.86 14.81
CA HIS A 136 0.12 13.93 15.77
C HIS A 136 1.36 14.85 15.95
N GLY A 137 2.05 15.17 14.85
CA GLY A 137 3.23 16.01 14.83
C GLY A 137 4.51 15.39 15.40
N LYS A 138 4.50 14.09 15.70
CA LYS A 138 5.68 13.34 16.17
C LYS A 138 6.15 12.36 15.10
N PRO A 139 7.46 12.20 14.90
CA PRO A 139 7.99 11.15 14.02
C PRO A 139 7.47 9.78 14.42
N MET A 140 7.11 8.98 13.44
CA MET A 140 6.82 7.57 13.60
C MET A 140 8.12 6.79 13.34
N GLY A 141 8.62 6.13 14.38
CA GLY A 141 9.84 5.34 14.30
C GLY A 141 9.93 4.34 15.43
#